data_ecefb3e2c50a0358bd51bb48478d4b94
#
_entry.id   ecefb3e2c50a0358bd51bb48478d4b94
#
_cell.length_a   1.000
_cell.length_b   1.000
_cell.length_c   1.000
_cell.angle_alpha   90.00
_cell.angle_beta   90.00
_cell.angle_gamma   90.00
#
_symmetry.space_group_name_H-M   'P 1'
#
loop_
_entity.id
_entity.type
_entity.pdbx_description
1 polymer ?
#
loop_
_entity_poly.entity_id
_entity_poly.type
_entity_poly.pdbx_seq_one_letter_code
_entity_poly.pdbx_strand_id
1 'polypeptide(L)'
;MTDMKFYYYDSSFYVAVVSDIFMAFDFHDAVPAEFYRDFPREKVASFRKKYFFTSHIHADHFEPTVFKYAGEGVKFILDEAIPAEESERILRVKKGDTYTDEDLTVHVFGSTDEGVSFGVEVAGKKIFHAGDLNLWHWTKENSKKEEAAAREFFENEFSYVKERFMAPDVAMFPVDSRMKGDYAEGAKRCTKELMPKLFLPMHFWGDFKAAKDFAALDLGDVKVAAPEAFGEIEL
;
A
#
# COMPACT_ATOMS: atom_id res chain seq x y z
N MET A 1 -1.87 23.36 7.03
CA MET A 1 -1.43 21.94 7.02
C MET A 1 -1.98 21.31 5.76
N THR A 2 -1.18 20.54 5.02
CA THR A 2 -1.67 19.81 3.84
C THR A 2 -2.70 18.79 4.30
N ASP A 3 -3.93 18.91 3.81
CA ASP A 3 -5.02 18.00 4.15
C ASP A 3 -4.76 16.65 3.46
N MET A 4 -4.74 15.57 4.23
CA MET A 4 -4.60 14.20 3.74
C MET A 4 -5.79 13.39 4.22
N LYS A 5 -6.44 12.70 3.29
CA LYS A 5 -7.53 11.77 3.56
C LYS A 5 -7.19 10.39 3.03
N PHE A 6 -7.52 9.37 3.78
CA PHE A 6 -7.31 7.98 3.41
C PHE A 6 -8.63 7.22 3.42
N TYR A 7 -8.77 6.32 2.45
CA TYR A 7 -9.94 5.47 2.29
C TYR A 7 -9.47 4.04 2.08
N TYR A 8 -10.13 3.10 2.74
CA TYR A 8 -9.86 1.67 2.63
C TYR A 8 -10.97 0.95 1.87
N TYR A 9 -10.61 0.08 0.92
CA TYR A 9 -11.55 -0.65 0.07
C TYR A 9 -11.16 -2.10 -0.17
N ASP A 10 -10.82 -2.80 0.92
CA ASP A 10 -10.46 -4.21 0.95
C ASP A 10 -9.00 -4.54 0.56
N SER A 11 -8.50 -5.69 1.03
CA SER A 11 -7.13 -6.18 0.87
C SER A 11 -6.10 -5.06 1.04
N SER A 12 -5.34 -4.76 -0.01
CA SER A 12 -4.34 -3.67 -0.04
C SER A 12 -4.83 -2.42 -0.78
N PHE A 13 -6.11 -2.38 -1.18
CA PHE A 13 -6.67 -1.25 -1.91
C PHE A 13 -6.93 -0.06 -0.98
N TYR A 14 -6.08 0.93 -1.12
CA TYR A 14 -6.22 2.24 -0.48
C TYR A 14 -6.35 3.36 -1.50
N VAL A 15 -7.11 4.38 -1.13
CA VAL A 15 -7.08 5.69 -1.79
C VAL A 15 -6.50 6.71 -0.82
N ALA A 16 -5.51 7.46 -1.26
CA ALA A 16 -5.01 8.65 -0.58
C ALA A 16 -5.34 9.89 -1.41
N VAL A 17 -5.96 10.87 -0.77
CA VAL A 17 -6.20 12.20 -1.35
C VAL A 17 -5.33 13.20 -0.62
N VAL A 18 -4.45 13.87 -1.35
CA VAL A 18 -3.56 14.90 -0.82
C VAL A 18 -3.78 16.18 -1.61
N SER A 19 -4.45 17.16 -1.00
CA SER A 19 -4.89 18.37 -1.70
C SER A 19 -5.79 18.03 -2.90
N ASP A 20 -5.33 18.32 -4.12
CA ASP A 20 -6.03 18.04 -5.39
C ASP A 20 -5.45 16.85 -6.18
N ILE A 21 -4.66 16.03 -5.48
CA ILE A 21 -4.03 14.81 -6.04
C ILE A 21 -4.74 13.59 -5.49
N PHE A 22 -5.20 12.73 -6.40
CA PHE A 22 -5.78 11.42 -6.12
C PHE A 22 -4.75 10.33 -6.35
N MET A 23 -4.57 9.43 -5.39
CA MET A 23 -3.70 8.27 -5.48
C MET A 23 -4.47 7.02 -5.08
N ALA A 24 -4.56 6.05 -5.96
CA ALA A 24 -5.16 4.74 -5.70
C ALA A 24 -4.05 3.67 -5.74
N PHE A 25 -3.97 2.84 -4.73
CA PHE A 25 -2.99 1.76 -4.60
C PHE A 25 -3.71 0.41 -4.67
N ASP A 26 -3.24 -0.48 -5.55
CA ASP A 26 -3.71 -1.86 -5.69
C ASP A 26 -5.23 -1.99 -5.91
N PHE A 27 -5.73 -1.33 -6.96
CA PHE A 27 -7.11 -1.46 -7.42
C PHE A 27 -7.35 -2.86 -7.98
N HIS A 28 -8.26 -3.63 -7.38
CA HIS A 28 -8.51 -5.04 -7.69
C HIS A 28 -9.97 -5.35 -8.07
N ASP A 29 -10.30 -6.60 -8.41
CA ASP A 29 -11.58 -7.01 -8.98
C ASP A 29 -12.73 -7.02 -7.95
N ALA A 30 -12.43 -7.28 -6.68
CA ALA A 30 -13.42 -7.30 -5.60
C ALA A 30 -13.69 -5.90 -5.00
N VAL A 31 -13.50 -4.83 -5.80
CA VAL A 31 -13.73 -3.45 -5.34
C VAL A 31 -15.15 -3.29 -4.83
N PRO A 32 -15.34 -2.92 -3.54
CA PRO A 32 -16.65 -2.77 -2.96
C PRO A 32 -17.42 -1.59 -3.57
N ALA A 33 -18.76 -1.67 -3.53
CA ALA A 33 -19.65 -0.63 -4.06
C ALA A 33 -19.40 0.76 -3.43
N GLU A 34 -18.88 0.76 -2.21
CA GLU A 34 -18.48 1.96 -1.47
C GLU A 34 -17.47 2.80 -2.24
N PHE A 35 -16.48 2.18 -2.90
CA PHE A 35 -15.53 2.90 -3.72
C PHE A 35 -16.21 3.69 -4.84
N TYR A 36 -17.12 3.05 -5.59
CA TYR A 36 -17.82 3.71 -6.69
C TYR A 36 -18.78 4.80 -6.21
N ARG A 37 -19.32 4.68 -5.00
CA ARG A 37 -20.12 5.72 -4.35
C ARG A 37 -19.25 6.91 -3.93
N ASP A 38 -18.09 6.64 -3.33
CA ASP A 38 -17.21 7.67 -2.76
C ASP A 38 -16.38 8.35 -3.85
N PHE A 39 -16.01 7.59 -4.89
CA PHE A 39 -15.20 8.02 -6.03
C PHE A 39 -15.84 7.63 -7.38
N PRO A 40 -17.03 8.16 -7.71
CA PRO A 40 -17.57 8.01 -9.04
C PRO A 40 -16.60 8.62 -10.07
N ARG A 41 -16.63 8.13 -11.31
CA ARG A 41 -15.64 8.48 -12.35
C ARG A 41 -15.49 9.99 -12.56
N GLU A 42 -16.58 10.72 -12.53
CA GLU A 42 -16.61 12.18 -12.66
C GLU A 42 -15.90 12.87 -11.49
N LYS A 43 -16.02 12.36 -10.27
CA LYS A 43 -15.28 12.86 -9.11
C LYS A 43 -13.78 12.57 -9.25
N VAL A 44 -13.41 11.35 -9.64
CA VAL A 44 -12.01 11.02 -9.92
C VAL A 44 -11.46 11.92 -11.02
N ALA A 45 -12.22 12.14 -12.10
CA ALA A 45 -11.82 13.02 -13.20
C ALA A 45 -11.61 14.48 -12.76
N SER A 46 -12.28 14.94 -11.71
CA SER A 46 -12.18 16.32 -11.22
C SER A 46 -10.89 16.66 -10.47
N PHE A 47 -10.16 15.65 -9.99
CA PHE A 47 -8.84 15.90 -9.41
C PHE A 47 -7.88 16.40 -10.49
N ARG A 48 -6.92 17.27 -10.11
CA ARG A 48 -5.95 17.80 -11.06
C ARG A 48 -4.99 16.70 -11.54
N LYS A 49 -4.50 15.85 -10.64
CA LYS A 49 -3.66 14.68 -10.93
C LYS A 49 -4.23 13.42 -10.31
N LYS A 50 -4.10 12.33 -11.01
CA LYS A 50 -4.56 10.98 -10.61
C LYS A 50 -3.46 9.96 -10.89
N TYR A 51 -3.03 9.28 -9.84
CA TYR A 51 -2.02 8.21 -9.92
C TYR A 51 -2.65 6.90 -9.46
N PHE A 52 -2.50 5.88 -10.28
CA PHE A 52 -2.90 4.52 -9.95
C PHE A 52 -1.64 3.68 -9.85
N PHE A 53 -1.40 3.14 -8.67
CA PHE A 53 -0.26 2.30 -8.37
C PHE A 53 -0.70 0.85 -8.33
N THR A 54 0.05 -0.05 -8.95
CA THR A 54 -0.19 -1.49 -8.87
C THR A 54 1.11 -2.19 -8.52
N SER A 55 1.13 -2.84 -7.36
CA SER A 55 2.32 -3.47 -6.80
C SER A 55 2.69 -4.77 -7.53
N HIS A 56 1.71 -5.59 -7.91
CA HIS A 56 1.92 -6.84 -8.64
C HIS A 56 0.62 -7.37 -9.27
N ILE A 57 0.71 -8.53 -9.93
CA ILE A 57 -0.34 -9.05 -10.82
C ILE A 57 -1.43 -9.87 -10.12
N HIS A 58 -1.30 -10.20 -8.83
CA HIS A 58 -2.33 -10.99 -8.15
C HIS A 58 -3.69 -10.31 -8.17
N ALA A 59 -4.76 -11.11 -8.22
CA ALA A 59 -6.13 -10.63 -8.41
C ALA A 59 -6.65 -9.69 -7.30
N ASP A 60 -6.06 -9.73 -6.12
CA ASP A 60 -6.35 -8.84 -4.99
C ASP A 60 -5.52 -7.54 -4.98
N HIS A 61 -4.69 -7.32 -6.02
CA HIS A 61 -3.88 -6.10 -6.22
C HIS A 61 -4.07 -5.48 -7.60
N PHE A 62 -4.56 -6.24 -8.58
CA PHE A 62 -4.70 -5.75 -9.95
C PHE A 62 -6.00 -6.20 -10.61
N GLU A 63 -6.72 -5.24 -11.20
CA GLU A 63 -7.86 -5.46 -12.10
C GLU A 63 -7.72 -4.56 -13.34
N PRO A 64 -7.71 -5.11 -14.57
CA PRO A 64 -7.58 -4.33 -15.80
C PRO A 64 -8.61 -3.24 -15.98
N THR A 65 -9.75 -3.32 -15.32
CA THR A 65 -10.78 -2.27 -15.37
C THR A 65 -10.30 -0.93 -14.80
N VAL A 66 -9.18 -0.89 -14.05
CA VAL A 66 -8.52 0.34 -13.61
C VAL A 66 -8.20 1.25 -14.80
N PHE A 67 -7.88 0.69 -15.97
CA PHE A 67 -7.57 1.48 -17.16
C PHE A 67 -8.77 2.26 -17.70
N LYS A 68 -10.01 1.98 -17.27
CA LYS A 68 -11.18 2.80 -17.57
C LYS A 68 -11.10 4.21 -16.97
N TYR A 69 -10.20 4.43 -16.01
CA TYR A 69 -9.94 5.76 -15.46
C TYR A 69 -8.95 6.60 -16.30
N ALA A 70 -8.41 6.03 -17.39
CA ALA A 70 -7.52 6.76 -18.30
C ALA A 70 -8.17 8.08 -18.79
N GLY A 71 -7.41 9.17 -18.74
CA GLY A 71 -7.89 10.50 -19.11
C GLY A 71 -6.82 11.55 -18.86
N GLU A 72 -7.21 12.81 -18.89
CA GLU A 72 -6.29 13.93 -18.61
C GLU A 72 -5.78 13.86 -17.16
N GLY A 73 -4.49 14.11 -16.97
CA GLY A 73 -3.83 14.12 -15.67
C GLY A 73 -3.76 12.75 -14.98
N VAL A 74 -4.03 11.64 -15.68
CA VAL A 74 -3.92 10.28 -15.16
C VAL A 74 -2.57 9.66 -15.52
N LYS A 75 -1.93 9.01 -14.55
CA LYS A 75 -0.77 8.15 -14.73
C LYS A 75 -0.95 6.84 -13.97
N PHE A 76 -0.61 5.74 -14.62
CA PHE A 76 -0.57 4.39 -14.04
C PHE A 76 0.89 4.04 -13.78
N ILE A 77 1.24 3.74 -12.54
CA ILE A 77 2.58 3.34 -12.09
C ILE A 77 2.49 1.88 -11.71
N LEU A 78 3.01 1.03 -12.56
CA LEU A 78 2.75 -0.41 -12.55
C LEU A 78 4.05 -1.19 -12.40
N ASP A 79 4.06 -2.21 -11.56
CA ASP A 79 5.12 -3.21 -11.62
C ASP A 79 5.35 -3.70 -13.06
N GLU A 80 6.59 -3.99 -13.43
CA GLU A 80 6.96 -4.32 -14.81
C GLU A 80 6.24 -5.56 -15.36
N ALA A 81 5.77 -6.48 -14.50
CA ALA A 81 5.04 -7.68 -14.90
C ALA A 81 3.55 -7.44 -15.22
N ILE A 82 2.99 -6.27 -14.87
CA ILE A 82 1.58 -5.98 -15.13
C ILE A 82 1.29 -5.86 -16.62
N PRO A 83 0.35 -6.62 -17.19
CA PRO A 83 -0.01 -6.50 -18.59
C PRO A 83 -0.78 -5.19 -18.85
N ALA A 84 -0.23 -4.32 -19.67
CA ALA A 84 -0.86 -3.08 -20.11
C ALA A 84 -0.40 -2.71 -21.51
N GLU A 85 -1.29 -2.09 -22.29
CA GLU A 85 -0.91 -1.49 -23.57
C GLU A 85 -0.04 -0.27 -23.32
N GLU A 86 1.09 -0.19 -24.03
CA GLU A 86 2.05 0.92 -23.86
C GLU A 86 1.42 2.25 -24.26
N SER A 87 1.54 3.23 -23.41
CA SER A 87 1.11 4.61 -23.65
C SER A 87 1.90 5.59 -22.78
N GLU A 88 1.81 6.87 -23.07
CA GLU A 88 2.44 7.93 -22.26
C GLU A 88 1.93 7.97 -20.80
N ARG A 89 0.78 7.34 -20.53
CA ARG A 89 0.19 7.25 -19.19
C ARG A 89 0.69 6.06 -18.38
N ILE A 90 1.32 5.08 -19.02
CA ILE A 90 1.86 3.89 -18.37
C ILE A 90 3.33 4.13 -18.02
N LEU A 91 3.66 3.98 -16.76
CA LEU A 91 5.03 3.92 -16.25
C LEU A 91 5.25 2.55 -15.64
N ARG A 92 6.11 1.76 -16.25
CA ARG A 92 6.57 0.48 -15.69
C ARG A 92 7.72 0.72 -14.76
N VAL A 93 7.65 0.08 -13.60
CA VAL A 93 8.67 0.24 -12.56
C VAL A 93 9.08 -1.11 -11.99
N LYS A 94 10.28 -1.14 -11.42
CA LYS A 94 10.85 -2.27 -10.68
C LYS A 94 11.66 -1.76 -9.50
N LYS A 95 12.01 -2.67 -8.60
CA LYS A 95 12.85 -2.36 -7.44
C LYS A 95 14.09 -1.55 -7.83
N GLY A 96 14.29 -0.45 -7.12
CA GLY A 96 15.40 0.48 -7.28
C GLY A 96 15.12 1.66 -8.19
N ASP A 97 14.00 1.65 -8.92
CA ASP A 97 13.63 2.78 -9.75
C ASP A 97 13.17 3.97 -8.89
N THR A 98 13.35 5.15 -9.45
CA THR A 98 12.81 6.40 -8.93
C THR A 98 12.18 7.18 -10.07
N TYR A 99 10.94 7.60 -9.88
CA TYR A 99 10.22 8.46 -10.81
C TYR A 99 9.91 9.78 -10.13
N THR A 100 10.07 10.89 -10.86
CA THR A 100 9.73 12.24 -10.38
C THR A 100 9.01 13.00 -11.47
N ASP A 101 7.92 13.65 -11.12
CA ASP A 101 7.29 14.68 -11.94
C ASP A 101 7.11 15.98 -11.14
N GLU A 102 6.24 16.88 -11.60
CA GLU A 102 5.99 18.15 -10.95
C GLU A 102 5.27 18.06 -9.61
N ASP A 103 4.60 16.92 -9.32
CA ASP A 103 3.69 16.75 -8.20
C ASP A 103 4.20 15.80 -7.14
N LEU A 104 4.95 14.75 -7.56
CA LEU A 104 5.42 13.73 -6.63
C LEU A 104 6.75 13.08 -7.05
N THR A 105 7.38 12.43 -6.08
CA THR A 105 8.48 11.50 -6.32
C THR A 105 8.07 10.12 -5.82
N VAL A 106 8.28 9.09 -6.64
CA VAL A 106 8.04 7.68 -6.29
C VAL A 106 9.36 6.96 -6.18
N HIS A 107 9.61 6.35 -5.03
CA HIS A 107 10.70 5.41 -4.79
C HIS A 107 10.14 3.99 -4.82
N VAL A 108 10.72 3.13 -5.60
CA VAL A 108 10.25 1.76 -5.80
C VAL A 108 11.13 0.79 -5.03
N PHE A 109 10.53 0.03 -4.12
CA PHE A 109 11.21 -0.98 -3.31
C PHE A 109 10.76 -2.37 -3.72
N GLY A 110 11.42 -3.41 -3.20
CA GLY A 110 11.01 -4.80 -3.45
C GLY A 110 9.84 -5.23 -2.56
N SER A 111 9.43 -6.45 -2.76
CA SER A 111 8.41 -7.16 -2.01
C SER A 111 8.97 -8.48 -1.48
N THR A 112 8.24 -9.18 -0.62
CA THR A 112 8.57 -10.53 -0.11
C THR A 112 7.58 -11.58 -0.57
N ASP A 113 6.70 -11.21 -1.48
CA ASP A 113 5.92 -12.07 -2.34
C ASP A 113 6.29 -11.72 -3.80
N GLU A 114 5.39 -11.12 -4.58
CA GLU A 114 5.69 -10.65 -5.93
C GLU A 114 5.75 -9.12 -6.00
N GLY A 115 6.36 -8.59 -7.09
CA GLY A 115 6.33 -7.20 -7.48
C GLY A 115 7.09 -6.25 -6.56
N VAL A 116 6.46 -5.12 -6.24
CA VAL A 116 7.12 -3.95 -5.63
C VAL A 116 6.30 -3.35 -4.49
N SER A 117 6.95 -2.51 -3.70
CA SER A 117 6.33 -1.57 -2.77
C SER A 117 6.69 -0.13 -3.12
N PHE A 118 5.89 0.84 -2.67
CA PHE A 118 6.00 2.24 -3.08
C PHE A 118 6.25 3.17 -1.91
N GLY A 119 7.26 4.02 -2.02
CA GLY A 119 7.44 5.20 -1.21
C GLY A 119 7.11 6.44 -2.03
N VAL A 120 6.10 7.20 -1.65
CA VAL A 120 5.64 8.38 -2.39
C VAL A 120 5.89 9.64 -1.58
N GLU A 121 6.62 10.59 -2.16
CA GLU A 121 6.78 11.94 -1.62
C GLU A 121 5.87 12.89 -2.40
N VAL A 122 4.89 13.49 -1.73
CA VAL A 122 3.88 14.37 -2.33
C VAL A 122 3.53 15.51 -1.40
N ALA A 123 3.55 16.74 -1.88
CA ALA A 123 3.22 17.95 -1.09
C ALA A 123 3.96 18.02 0.27
N GLY A 124 5.23 17.58 0.32
CA GLY A 124 6.05 17.55 1.52
C GLY A 124 5.69 16.45 2.52
N LYS A 125 4.92 15.43 2.11
CA LYS A 125 4.54 14.24 2.87
C LYS A 125 5.17 13.00 2.29
N LYS A 126 5.46 12.03 3.14
CA LYS A 126 5.99 10.71 2.79
C LYS A 126 4.94 9.65 3.08
N ILE A 127 4.51 8.93 2.06
CA ILE A 127 3.52 7.86 2.13
C ILE A 127 4.19 6.56 1.68
N PHE A 128 4.13 5.51 2.48
CA PHE A 128 4.63 4.19 2.13
C PHE A 128 3.45 3.23 1.96
N HIS A 129 3.41 2.52 0.83
CA HIS A 129 2.49 1.42 0.57
C HIS A 129 3.30 0.14 0.35
N ALA A 130 3.14 -0.82 1.22
CA ALA A 130 3.99 -2.00 1.26
C ALA A 130 3.71 -3.02 0.13
N GLY A 131 2.56 -2.93 -0.58
CA GLY A 131 2.14 -4.07 -1.40
C GLY A 131 2.16 -5.33 -0.54
N ASP A 132 2.80 -6.39 -1.02
CA ASP A 132 2.97 -7.63 -0.26
C ASP A 132 4.34 -7.77 0.40
N LEU A 133 5.01 -6.64 0.66
CA LEU A 133 6.16 -6.65 1.56
C LEU A 133 5.71 -6.91 3.00
N ASN A 134 5.89 -8.13 3.48
CA ASN A 134 5.58 -8.56 4.84
C ASN A 134 6.46 -9.73 5.26
N LEU A 135 6.47 -10.05 6.55
CA LEU A 135 7.11 -11.25 7.07
C LEU A 135 6.18 -12.46 6.92
N TRP A 136 6.17 -13.06 5.73
CA TRP A 136 5.35 -14.24 5.38
C TRP A 136 5.92 -15.55 5.94
N HIS A 137 6.09 -15.66 7.26
CA HIS A 137 6.75 -16.81 7.89
C HIS A 137 5.83 -18.01 8.17
N TRP A 138 4.51 -17.85 8.13
CA TRP A 138 3.49 -18.91 8.23
C TRP A 138 3.82 -19.99 9.28
N THR A 139 4.11 -19.57 10.52
CA THR A 139 4.68 -20.42 11.60
C THR A 139 3.88 -21.69 11.93
N LYS A 140 2.62 -21.78 11.51
CA LYS A 140 1.78 -22.98 11.70
C LYS A 140 1.80 -23.95 10.52
N GLU A 141 2.38 -23.54 9.40
CA GLU A 141 2.34 -24.26 8.12
C GLU A 141 3.75 -24.56 7.63
N ASN A 142 4.69 -23.65 7.80
CA ASN A 142 6.07 -23.76 7.36
C ASN A 142 6.94 -24.60 8.30
N SER A 143 7.95 -25.25 7.74
CA SER A 143 9.07 -25.81 8.48
C SER A 143 9.95 -24.70 9.06
N LYS A 144 10.77 -25.02 10.06
CA LYS A 144 11.73 -24.05 10.64
C LYS A 144 12.72 -23.48 9.62
N LYS A 145 13.04 -24.25 8.57
CA LYS A 145 13.90 -23.79 7.49
C LYS A 145 13.21 -22.75 6.62
N GLU A 146 11.94 -22.96 6.29
CA GLU A 146 11.13 -22.02 5.51
C GLU A 146 10.83 -20.74 6.31
N GLU A 147 10.52 -20.87 7.61
CA GLU A 147 10.40 -19.71 8.49
C GLU A 147 11.69 -18.86 8.52
N ALA A 148 12.86 -19.50 8.64
CA ALA A 148 14.15 -18.81 8.64
C ALA A 148 14.42 -18.11 7.30
N ALA A 149 14.12 -18.76 6.19
CA ALA A 149 14.27 -18.17 4.85
C ALA A 149 13.35 -16.98 4.65
N ALA A 150 12.08 -17.05 5.10
CA ALA A 150 11.14 -15.94 5.04
C ALA A 150 11.61 -14.74 5.88
N ARG A 151 12.18 -14.98 7.07
CA ARG A 151 12.78 -13.94 7.92
C ARG A 151 13.97 -13.27 7.26
N GLU A 152 14.88 -14.04 6.70
CA GLU A 152 16.05 -13.51 5.98
C GLU A 152 15.62 -12.67 4.77
N PHE A 153 14.66 -13.16 3.98
CA PHE A 153 14.15 -12.42 2.83
C PHE A 153 13.49 -11.10 3.25
N PHE A 154 12.61 -11.16 4.24
CA PHE A 154 12.00 -9.94 4.79
C PHE A 154 13.05 -8.95 5.32
N GLU A 155 14.05 -9.42 6.06
CA GLU A 155 15.11 -8.57 6.59
C GLU A 155 15.86 -7.83 5.48
N ASN A 156 16.18 -8.53 4.40
CA ASN A 156 16.90 -7.95 3.26
C ASN A 156 16.07 -6.86 2.57
N GLU A 157 14.79 -7.16 2.25
CA GLU A 157 13.92 -6.20 1.58
C GLU A 157 13.56 -5.01 2.49
N PHE A 158 13.21 -5.28 3.73
CA PHE A 158 12.82 -4.24 4.68
C PHE A 158 13.98 -3.33 5.08
N SER A 159 15.21 -3.86 5.19
CA SER A 159 16.40 -3.04 5.41
C SER A 159 16.65 -2.08 4.24
N TYR A 160 16.43 -2.52 3.01
CA TYR A 160 16.53 -1.66 1.82
C TYR A 160 15.54 -0.49 1.86
N VAL A 161 14.30 -0.72 2.36
CA VAL A 161 13.30 0.33 2.60
C VAL A 161 13.77 1.28 3.68
N LYS A 162 14.19 0.75 4.84
CA LYS A 162 14.62 1.56 6.00
C LYS A 162 15.77 2.51 5.64
N GLU A 163 16.75 2.04 4.89
CA GLU A 163 17.89 2.87 4.48
C GLU A 163 17.51 4.08 3.62
N ARG A 164 16.36 4.05 2.94
CA ARG A 164 16.00 5.02 1.90
C ARG A 164 14.72 5.79 2.19
N PHE A 165 13.82 5.24 3.02
CA PHE A 165 12.49 5.81 3.24
C PHE A 165 12.06 5.79 4.72
N MET A 166 12.97 6.14 5.63
CA MET A 166 12.70 6.21 7.08
C MET A 166 11.64 7.25 7.44
N ALA A 167 10.92 6.96 8.52
CA ALA A 167 9.96 7.82 9.18
C ALA A 167 8.92 8.44 8.22
N PRO A 168 8.19 7.64 7.43
CA PRO A 168 7.12 8.17 6.59
C PRO A 168 6.02 8.81 7.45
N ASP A 169 5.32 9.80 6.90
CA ASP A 169 4.15 10.34 7.57
C ASP A 169 3.04 9.29 7.70
N VAL A 170 2.90 8.43 6.69
CA VAL A 170 1.93 7.33 6.68
C VAL A 170 2.56 6.06 6.13
N ALA A 171 2.30 4.91 6.76
CA ALA A 171 2.61 3.58 6.22
C ALA A 171 1.34 2.72 6.16
N MET A 172 1.02 2.22 4.97
CA MET A 172 0.05 1.18 4.71
C MET A 172 0.79 -0.16 4.64
N PHE A 173 0.49 -1.09 5.57
CA PHE A 173 1.30 -2.30 5.74
C PHE A 173 0.44 -3.51 6.13
N PRO A 174 0.75 -4.74 5.64
CA PRO A 174 -0.04 -5.94 5.88
C PRO A 174 -0.16 -6.32 7.36
N VAL A 175 -1.40 -6.66 7.76
CA VAL A 175 -1.77 -7.26 9.06
C VAL A 175 -2.69 -8.44 8.78
N ASP A 176 -2.13 -9.56 8.30
CA ASP A 176 -2.88 -10.67 7.75
C ASP A 176 -3.08 -11.80 8.77
N SER A 177 -4.27 -11.83 9.39
CA SER A 177 -4.63 -12.83 10.41
C SER A 177 -4.68 -14.27 9.88
N ARG A 178 -4.74 -14.50 8.56
CA ARG A 178 -4.68 -15.84 7.95
C ARG A 178 -3.37 -16.56 8.26
N MET A 179 -2.28 -15.81 8.46
CA MET A 179 -0.97 -16.37 8.87
C MET A 179 -1.01 -17.05 10.24
N LYS A 180 -2.02 -16.76 11.08
CA LYS A 180 -2.13 -17.28 12.45
C LYS A 180 -0.91 -16.91 13.32
N GLY A 181 -0.80 -17.45 14.54
CA GLY A 181 0.36 -17.21 15.39
C GLY A 181 0.76 -15.74 15.47
N ASP A 182 1.99 -15.43 15.13
CA ASP A 182 2.55 -14.07 15.15
C ASP A 182 2.31 -13.28 13.85
N TYR A 183 1.09 -13.34 13.31
CA TYR A 183 0.72 -12.69 12.05
C TYR A 183 1.08 -11.19 12.00
N ALA A 184 1.14 -10.54 13.13
CA ALA A 184 1.46 -9.11 13.25
C ALA A 184 2.96 -8.81 13.38
N GLU A 185 3.85 -9.80 13.32
CA GLU A 185 5.29 -9.59 13.55
C GLU A 185 5.90 -8.61 12.54
N GLY A 186 5.60 -8.76 11.24
CA GLY A 186 6.06 -7.84 10.20
C GLY A 186 5.57 -6.40 10.43
N ALA A 187 4.28 -6.25 10.75
CA ALA A 187 3.67 -4.96 11.06
C ALA A 187 4.27 -4.30 12.32
N LYS A 188 4.51 -5.07 13.39
CA LYS A 188 5.22 -4.58 14.60
C LYS A 188 6.64 -4.11 14.27
N ARG A 189 7.33 -4.80 13.37
CA ARG A 189 8.64 -4.36 12.90
C ARG A 189 8.55 -3.07 12.09
N CYS A 190 7.53 -2.94 11.24
CA CYS A 190 7.29 -1.69 10.53
C CYS A 190 7.09 -0.52 11.50
N THR A 191 6.25 -0.65 12.52
CA THR A 191 6.04 0.42 13.50
C THR A 191 7.32 0.76 14.27
N LYS A 192 8.08 -0.24 14.71
CA LYS A 192 9.27 -0.05 15.54
C LYS A 192 10.49 0.44 14.76
N GLU A 193 10.68 -0.02 13.53
CA GLU A 193 11.94 0.15 12.79
C GLU A 193 11.82 1.17 11.65
N LEU A 194 10.67 1.26 10.97
CA LEU A 194 10.42 2.30 9.97
C LEU A 194 9.86 3.57 10.60
N MET A 195 9.22 3.46 11.76
CA MET A 195 8.69 4.56 12.60
C MET A 195 7.77 5.52 11.85
N PRO A 196 6.68 5.04 11.22
CA PRO A 196 5.71 5.94 10.62
C PRO A 196 5.01 6.77 11.69
N LYS A 197 4.55 7.99 11.35
CA LYS A 197 3.71 8.77 12.26
C LYS A 197 2.31 8.20 12.37
N LEU A 198 1.78 7.69 11.24
CA LEU A 198 0.49 7.03 11.13
C LEU A 198 0.68 5.67 10.45
N PHE A 199 0.15 4.63 11.05
CA PHE A 199 0.11 3.29 10.48
C PHE A 199 -1.33 2.93 10.10
N LEU A 200 -1.54 2.47 8.87
CA LEU A 200 -2.81 2.00 8.33
C LEU A 200 -2.69 0.50 8.02
N PRO A 201 -3.37 -0.38 8.79
CA PRO A 201 -3.40 -1.81 8.51
C PRO A 201 -4.03 -2.09 7.15
N MET A 202 -3.46 -3.01 6.38
CA MET A 202 -4.02 -3.51 5.13
C MET A 202 -3.87 -5.04 5.00
N HIS A 203 -4.36 -5.63 3.92
CA HIS A 203 -4.26 -7.06 3.60
C HIS A 203 -4.88 -7.99 4.67
N PHE A 204 -5.93 -7.53 5.34
CA PHE A 204 -6.64 -8.30 6.37
C PHE A 204 -7.97 -8.92 5.88
N TRP A 205 -8.27 -8.83 4.57
CA TRP A 205 -9.36 -9.55 3.89
C TRP A 205 -10.73 -9.42 4.60
N GLY A 206 -11.12 -8.20 4.93
CA GLY A 206 -12.37 -7.93 5.64
C GLY A 206 -12.39 -8.36 7.12
N ASP A 207 -11.30 -8.91 7.66
CA ASP A 207 -11.14 -9.16 9.10
C ASP A 207 -10.81 -7.87 9.85
N PHE A 208 -11.76 -6.95 9.89
CA PHE A 208 -11.62 -5.67 10.61
C PHE A 208 -11.25 -5.86 12.09
N LYS A 209 -11.58 -7.06 12.65
CA LYS A 209 -11.16 -7.38 14.01
C LYS A 209 -9.65 -7.51 14.13
N ALA A 210 -8.97 -8.13 13.18
CA ALA A 210 -7.52 -8.24 13.20
C ALA A 210 -6.84 -6.86 13.13
N ALA A 211 -7.34 -5.96 12.29
CA ALA A 211 -6.85 -4.59 12.22
C ALA A 211 -7.05 -3.84 13.54
N LYS A 212 -8.22 -3.99 14.17
CA LYS A 212 -8.55 -3.40 15.47
C LYS A 212 -7.71 -3.98 16.60
N ASP A 213 -7.53 -5.30 16.63
CA ASP A 213 -6.68 -5.97 17.62
C ASP A 213 -5.22 -5.50 17.51
N PHE A 214 -4.73 -5.29 16.29
CA PHE A 214 -3.41 -4.72 16.06
C PHE A 214 -3.30 -3.28 16.59
N ALA A 215 -4.31 -2.45 16.33
CA ALA A 215 -4.35 -1.07 16.82
C ALA A 215 -4.42 -0.95 18.35
N ALA A 216 -4.88 -2.00 19.04
CA ALA A 216 -4.92 -2.06 20.50
C ALA A 216 -3.58 -2.45 21.16
N LEU A 217 -2.56 -2.80 20.36
CA LEU A 217 -1.23 -3.13 20.87
C LEU A 217 -0.49 -1.87 21.33
N ASP A 218 0.45 -2.03 22.27
CA ASP A 218 1.41 -0.99 22.60
C ASP A 218 2.50 -0.92 21.50
N LEU A 219 2.39 0.08 20.65
CA LEU A 219 3.28 0.31 19.51
C LEU A 219 4.11 1.60 19.66
N GLY A 220 4.28 2.09 20.89
CA GLY A 220 5.00 3.32 21.19
C GLY A 220 4.26 4.56 20.68
N ASP A 221 4.99 5.50 20.08
CA ASP A 221 4.44 6.78 19.62
C ASP A 221 3.73 6.70 18.25
N VAL A 222 3.64 5.51 17.64
CA VAL A 222 3.01 5.33 16.34
C VAL A 222 1.49 5.32 16.49
N LYS A 223 0.81 6.28 15.86
CA LYS A 223 -0.65 6.26 15.77
C LYS A 223 -1.09 5.17 14.80
N VAL A 224 -2.03 4.33 15.19
CA VAL A 224 -2.67 3.36 14.30
C VAL A 224 -4.11 3.79 14.05
N ALA A 225 -4.50 3.94 12.79
CA ALA A 225 -5.90 4.14 12.40
C ALA A 225 -6.38 2.88 11.65
N ALA A 226 -7.02 1.97 12.40
CA ALA A 226 -7.58 0.76 11.83
C ALA A 226 -8.91 1.07 11.15
N PRO A 227 -9.12 0.66 9.89
CA PRO A 227 -10.43 0.76 9.25
C PRO A 227 -11.48 -0.04 10.05
N GLU A 228 -12.67 0.53 10.21
CA GLU A 228 -13.81 -0.16 10.83
C GLU A 228 -14.85 -0.58 9.78
N ALA A 229 -14.76 -0.03 8.58
CA ALA A 229 -15.60 -0.31 7.41
C ALA A 229 -14.87 0.14 6.13
N PHE A 230 -15.44 -0.15 4.99
CA PHE A 230 -15.00 0.43 3.73
C PHE A 230 -15.36 1.91 3.64
N GLY A 231 -14.44 2.71 3.12
CA GLY A 231 -14.59 4.15 2.95
C GLY A 231 -13.55 4.98 3.67
N GLU A 232 -13.89 6.23 4.01
CA GLU A 232 -12.97 7.18 4.66
C GLU A 232 -12.57 6.70 6.06
N ILE A 233 -11.28 6.79 6.36
CA ILE A 233 -10.71 6.44 7.66
C ILE A 233 -10.69 7.70 8.53
N GLU A 234 -11.22 7.61 9.72
CA GLU A 234 -11.10 8.65 10.74
C GLU A 234 -9.66 8.66 11.30
N LEU A 235 -8.97 9.80 11.21
CA LEU A 235 -7.57 9.98 11.62
C LEU A 235 -7.43 10.64 12.98
#